data_d49cb007a2110fec4c3c4b908aeae4b8
#
_entry.id   d49cb007a2110fec4c3c4b908aeae4b8
#
_cell.length_a   1.000
_cell.length_b   1.000
_cell.length_c   1.000
_cell.angle_alpha   90.00
_cell.angle_beta   90.00
_cell.angle_gamma   90.00
#
_symmetry.space_group_name_H-M   'P 1'
#
loop_
_entity.id
_entity.type
_entity.pdbx_description
1 polymer ?
#
loop_
_entity_poly.entity_id
_entity_poly.type
_entity_poly.pdbx_seq_one_letter_code
_entity_poly.pdbx_strand_id
1 'polypeptide(L)'
;MKLKDVLKGLEILSATADIETEITGVSYDSRTTEKGDVFVAISGEAVDGHRFIPMAAEKGAACVVCERIPEGDIPYVQVESSRKALALMGGNWFDHPAREMTMIGVTGTSGKTTSTYLIKSILEQKAGAKVGLVGTIQNMIGDQVLHTERTTPESFELHRLFRQMSDAGCTHVVMEVSSHALV
;
A
#
# COMPACT_ATOMS: atom_id res chain seq x y z
N MET A 1 -15.07 2.19 7.76
CA MET A 1 -15.36 1.95 6.31
C MET A 1 -15.98 0.58 6.18
N LYS A 2 -16.88 0.36 5.20
CA LYS A 2 -17.43 -1.00 4.98
C LYS A 2 -16.47 -1.84 4.12
N LEU A 3 -16.48 -3.15 4.34
CA LEU A 3 -15.62 -4.10 3.61
C LEU A 3 -15.82 -3.98 2.10
N LYS A 4 -17.06 -3.87 1.61
CA LYS A 4 -17.38 -3.68 0.18
C LYS A 4 -16.69 -2.47 -0.46
N ASP A 5 -16.51 -1.38 0.29
CA ASP A 5 -15.90 -0.16 -0.23
C ASP A 5 -14.40 -0.35 -0.45
N VAL A 6 -13.75 -1.06 0.45
CA VAL A 6 -12.32 -1.40 0.34
C VAL A 6 -12.05 -2.46 -0.72
N LEU A 7 -12.99 -3.38 -0.96
CA LEU A 7 -12.89 -4.43 -1.97
C LEU A 7 -13.29 -3.98 -3.38
N LYS A 8 -13.71 -2.72 -3.55
CA LYS A 8 -14.20 -2.22 -4.83
C LYS A 8 -13.16 -2.38 -5.96
N GLY A 9 -13.58 -3.00 -7.06
CA GLY A 9 -12.73 -3.26 -8.22
C GLY A 9 -11.85 -4.50 -8.12
N LEU A 10 -11.92 -5.25 -7.01
CA LEU A 10 -11.27 -6.56 -6.92
C LEU A 10 -12.07 -7.64 -7.63
N GLU A 11 -11.37 -8.52 -8.33
CA GLU A 11 -11.94 -9.76 -8.83
C GLU A 11 -11.95 -10.80 -7.70
N ILE A 12 -13.14 -11.11 -7.20
CA ILE A 12 -13.35 -12.04 -6.09
C ILE A 12 -13.69 -13.41 -6.66
N LEU A 13 -12.89 -14.42 -6.31
CA LEU A 13 -13.10 -15.81 -6.73
C LEU A 13 -14.15 -16.50 -5.85
N SER A 14 -14.07 -16.32 -4.55
CA SER A 14 -15.06 -16.79 -3.58
C SER A 14 -14.98 -15.97 -2.28
N ALA A 15 -16.05 -15.93 -1.50
CA ALA A 15 -16.06 -15.25 -0.22
C ALA A 15 -17.08 -15.86 0.74
N THR A 16 -16.74 -15.86 2.04
CA THR A 16 -17.68 -16.12 3.14
C THR A 16 -17.88 -14.90 4.02
N ALA A 17 -16.99 -13.90 3.89
CA ALA A 17 -17.10 -12.65 4.66
C ALA A 17 -18.34 -11.84 4.25
N ASP A 18 -19.03 -11.27 5.25
CA ASP A 18 -20.11 -10.31 4.99
C ASP A 18 -19.53 -8.97 4.53
N ILE A 19 -19.80 -8.62 3.28
CA ILE A 19 -19.30 -7.39 2.64
C ILE A 19 -19.84 -6.09 3.27
N GLU A 20 -20.92 -6.16 4.06
CA GLU A 20 -21.49 -5.01 4.79
C GLU A 20 -20.78 -4.78 6.14
N THR A 21 -19.89 -5.69 6.56
CA THR A 21 -19.13 -5.57 7.82
C THR A 21 -18.34 -4.26 7.85
N GLU A 22 -18.42 -3.54 8.95
CA GLU A 22 -17.56 -2.39 9.23
C GLU A 22 -16.16 -2.86 9.61
N ILE A 23 -15.16 -2.31 8.95
CA ILE A 23 -13.74 -2.61 9.19
C ILE A 23 -13.02 -1.40 9.73
N THR A 24 -12.03 -1.64 10.58
CA THR A 24 -11.23 -0.61 11.27
C THR A 24 -9.93 -0.29 10.60
N GLY A 25 -9.36 -1.24 9.84
CA GLY A 25 -8.09 -1.10 9.15
C GLY A 25 -7.84 -2.20 8.12
N VAL A 26 -6.71 -2.08 7.44
CA VAL A 26 -6.15 -3.12 6.56
C VAL A 26 -4.75 -3.42 7.05
N SER A 27 -4.47 -4.68 7.33
CA SER A 27 -3.16 -5.15 7.77
C SER A 27 -2.66 -6.29 6.88
N TYR A 28 -1.36 -6.42 6.74
CA TYR A 28 -0.69 -7.53 6.03
C TYR A 28 0.49 -8.11 6.86
N ASP A 29 0.66 -7.59 8.08
CA ASP A 29 1.52 -8.15 9.11
C ASP A 29 0.67 -8.58 10.31
N SER A 30 0.60 -9.89 10.57
CA SER A 30 -0.19 -10.45 11.67
C SER A 30 0.23 -9.95 13.06
N ARG A 31 1.43 -9.41 13.19
CA ARG A 31 1.93 -8.83 14.45
C ARG A 31 1.25 -7.50 14.77
N THR A 32 0.88 -6.74 13.74
CA THR A 32 0.25 -5.42 13.84
C THR A 32 -1.25 -5.45 13.56
N THR A 33 -1.82 -6.63 13.22
CA THR A 33 -3.26 -6.80 13.03
C THR A 33 -4.01 -6.48 14.33
N GLU A 34 -5.05 -5.67 14.21
CA GLU A 34 -5.95 -5.28 15.29
C GLU A 34 -7.37 -5.84 15.07
N LYS A 35 -8.19 -5.77 16.13
CA LYS A 35 -9.58 -6.22 16.05
C LYS A 35 -10.37 -5.38 15.04
N GLY A 36 -11.04 -6.06 14.12
CA GLY A 36 -11.85 -5.42 13.09
C GLY A 36 -11.07 -5.11 11.79
N ASP A 37 -9.77 -5.40 11.74
CA ASP A 37 -8.98 -5.26 10.51
C ASP A 37 -9.36 -6.30 9.45
N VAL A 38 -9.10 -5.97 8.20
CA VAL A 38 -8.96 -6.94 7.11
C VAL A 38 -7.49 -7.35 7.02
N PHE A 39 -7.19 -8.62 7.26
CA PHE A 39 -5.84 -9.14 7.11
C PHE A 39 -5.63 -9.63 5.68
N VAL A 40 -4.59 -9.14 5.00
CA VAL A 40 -4.22 -9.57 3.64
C VAL A 40 -3.04 -10.53 3.71
N ALA A 41 -3.28 -11.80 3.39
CA ALA A 41 -2.26 -12.85 3.39
C ALA A 41 -1.46 -12.82 2.09
N ILE A 42 -0.30 -12.18 2.08
CA ILE A 42 0.55 -12.08 0.88
C ILE A 42 1.47 -13.28 0.78
N SER A 43 1.51 -13.91 -0.41
CA SER A 43 2.54 -14.89 -0.76
C SER A 43 3.85 -14.14 -1.07
N GLY A 44 4.75 -14.08 -0.10
CA GLY A 44 6.08 -13.47 -0.26
C GLY A 44 7.14 -14.50 -0.69
N GLU A 45 8.24 -14.05 -1.28
CA GLU A 45 9.36 -14.92 -1.70
C GLU A 45 10.00 -15.69 -0.52
N ALA A 46 10.18 -15.02 0.61
CA ALA A 46 10.83 -15.61 1.78
C ALA A 46 9.82 -16.25 2.75
N VAL A 47 8.64 -15.69 2.87
CA VAL A 47 7.62 -16.13 3.83
C VAL A 47 6.23 -16.02 3.22
N ASP A 48 5.47 -17.10 3.32
CA ASP A 48 4.06 -17.14 2.92
C ASP A 48 3.17 -16.60 4.03
N GLY A 49 2.52 -15.47 3.78
CA GLY A 49 1.61 -14.80 4.71
C GLY A 49 0.38 -15.62 5.11
N HIS A 50 -0.02 -16.63 4.31
CA HIS A 50 -1.14 -17.51 4.62
C HIS A 50 -0.92 -18.29 5.93
N ARG A 51 0.32 -18.55 6.31
CA ARG A 51 0.67 -19.21 7.58
C ARG A 51 0.22 -18.41 8.82
N PHE A 52 0.02 -17.11 8.65
CA PHE A 52 -0.32 -16.21 9.75
C PHE A 52 -1.83 -15.90 9.83
N ILE A 53 -2.64 -16.47 8.95
CA ILE A 53 -4.11 -16.31 8.99
C ILE A 53 -4.69 -16.70 10.36
N PRO A 54 -4.32 -17.85 10.98
CA PRO A 54 -4.85 -18.18 12.31
C PRO A 54 -4.53 -17.12 13.35
N MET A 55 -3.29 -16.60 13.36
CA MET A 55 -2.89 -15.55 14.29
C MET A 55 -3.68 -14.24 14.10
N ALA A 56 -3.93 -13.85 12.84
CA ALA A 56 -4.73 -12.67 12.54
C ALA A 56 -6.19 -12.86 12.99
N ALA A 57 -6.76 -14.05 12.79
CA ALA A 57 -8.10 -14.40 13.25
C ALA A 57 -8.19 -14.38 14.79
N GLU A 58 -7.21 -14.95 15.51
CA GLU A 58 -7.14 -14.91 16.98
C GLU A 58 -7.08 -13.47 17.52
N LYS A 59 -6.45 -12.54 16.80
CA LYS A 59 -6.44 -11.12 17.14
C LYS A 59 -7.72 -10.38 16.80
N GLY A 60 -8.68 -11.07 16.17
CA GLY A 60 -10.00 -10.52 15.87
C GLY A 60 -10.07 -9.79 14.53
N ALA A 61 -9.25 -10.17 13.55
CA ALA A 61 -9.45 -9.72 12.18
C ALA A 61 -10.90 -10.00 11.74
N ALA A 62 -11.54 -9.02 11.10
CA ALA A 62 -12.93 -9.13 10.65
C ALA A 62 -13.07 -10.16 9.51
N CYS A 63 -12.06 -10.19 8.63
CA CYS A 63 -11.92 -11.20 7.59
C CYS A 63 -10.48 -11.24 7.08
N VAL A 64 -10.18 -12.24 6.23
CA VAL A 64 -8.89 -12.36 5.57
C VAL A 64 -9.07 -12.29 4.05
N VAL A 65 -8.14 -11.60 3.36
CA VAL A 65 -7.99 -11.65 1.90
C VAL A 65 -6.84 -12.61 1.60
N CYS A 66 -7.08 -13.62 0.77
CA CYS A 66 -6.16 -14.73 0.58
C CYS A 66 -6.22 -15.30 -0.84
N GLU A 67 -5.17 -16.00 -1.26
CA GLU A 67 -5.12 -16.74 -2.53
C GLU A 67 -5.61 -18.18 -2.36
N ARG A 68 -5.50 -18.73 -1.15
CA ARG A 68 -5.94 -20.06 -0.78
C ARG A 68 -6.94 -19.98 0.38
N ILE A 69 -8.05 -20.70 0.25
CA ILE A 69 -9.10 -20.74 1.27
C ILE A 69 -8.49 -21.21 2.60
N PRO A 70 -8.68 -20.46 3.70
CA PRO A 70 -8.17 -20.85 5.01
C PRO A 70 -8.90 -22.09 5.55
N GLU A 71 -8.23 -22.83 6.42
CA GLU A 71 -8.87 -23.90 7.18
C GLU A 71 -9.71 -23.31 8.33
N GLY A 72 -10.81 -24.01 8.66
CA GLY A 72 -11.70 -23.60 9.75
C GLY A 72 -12.77 -22.57 9.34
N ASP A 73 -13.44 -22.01 10.33
CA ASP A 73 -14.54 -21.06 10.14
C ASP A 73 -14.04 -19.61 10.23
N ILE A 74 -13.10 -19.26 9.35
CA ILE A 74 -12.54 -17.91 9.27
C ILE A 74 -13.19 -17.18 8.09
N PRO A 75 -13.84 -16.01 8.31
CA PRO A 75 -14.38 -15.22 7.20
C PRO A 75 -13.29 -14.83 6.22
N TYR A 76 -13.49 -15.08 4.92
CA TYR A 76 -12.47 -14.81 3.91
C TYR A 76 -13.05 -14.20 2.64
N VAL A 77 -12.14 -13.60 1.86
CA VAL A 77 -12.31 -13.17 0.47
C VAL A 77 -11.15 -13.76 -0.32
N GLN A 78 -11.43 -14.68 -1.23
CA GLN A 78 -10.43 -15.30 -2.09
C GLN A 78 -10.22 -14.49 -3.36
N VAL A 79 -8.96 -14.23 -3.69
CA VAL A 79 -8.51 -13.48 -4.87
C VAL A 79 -7.41 -14.26 -5.61
N GLU A 80 -7.15 -13.92 -6.87
CA GLU A 80 -6.04 -14.50 -7.63
C GLU A 80 -4.67 -14.08 -7.09
N SER A 81 -4.54 -12.80 -6.67
CA SER A 81 -3.30 -12.25 -6.14
C SER A 81 -3.57 -11.31 -4.96
N SER A 82 -3.15 -11.72 -3.78
CA SER A 82 -3.26 -10.92 -2.55
C SER A 82 -2.42 -9.64 -2.63
N ARG A 83 -1.31 -9.67 -3.35
CA ARG A 83 -0.46 -8.48 -3.55
C ARG A 83 -1.16 -7.42 -4.40
N LYS A 84 -1.79 -7.81 -5.51
CA LYS A 84 -2.61 -6.90 -6.31
C LYS A 84 -3.83 -6.41 -5.53
N ALA A 85 -4.45 -7.29 -4.75
CA ALA A 85 -5.56 -6.94 -3.88
C ALA A 85 -5.15 -5.86 -2.88
N LEU A 86 -4.01 -6.02 -2.19
CA LEU A 86 -3.51 -5.02 -1.24
C LEU A 86 -3.30 -3.65 -1.88
N ALA A 87 -2.79 -3.60 -3.11
CA ALA A 87 -2.59 -2.34 -3.84
C ALA A 87 -3.93 -1.65 -4.15
N LEU A 88 -4.93 -2.38 -4.65
CA LEU A 88 -6.25 -1.83 -4.91
C LEU A 88 -6.96 -1.41 -3.62
N MET A 89 -6.89 -2.23 -2.58
CA MET A 89 -7.45 -1.93 -1.26
C MET A 89 -6.81 -0.68 -0.65
N GLY A 90 -5.49 -0.50 -0.79
CA GLY A 90 -4.80 0.71 -0.35
C GLY A 90 -5.30 1.94 -1.10
N GLY A 91 -5.48 1.84 -2.42
CA GLY A 91 -6.08 2.90 -3.22
C GLY A 91 -7.48 3.29 -2.72
N ASN A 92 -8.34 2.29 -2.49
CA ASN A 92 -9.70 2.51 -2.00
C ASN A 92 -9.73 3.07 -0.57
N TRP A 93 -8.86 2.55 0.30
CA TRP A 93 -8.79 2.98 1.72
C TRP A 93 -8.39 4.44 1.87
N PHE A 94 -7.44 4.90 1.05
CA PHE A 94 -6.88 6.25 1.09
C PHE A 94 -7.48 7.19 0.03
N ASP A 95 -8.59 6.82 -0.63
CA ASP A 95 -9.29 7.63 -1.63
C ASP A 95 -8.40 8.03 -2.82
N HIS A 96 -7.62 7.07 -3.34
CA HIS A 96 -6.81 7.19 -4.55
C HIS A 96 -5.91 8.44 -4.63
N PRO A 97 -5.08 8.74 -3.63
CA PRO A 97 -4.35 10.01 -3.53
C PRO A 97 -3.40 10.26 -4.71
N ALA A 98 -2.91 9.21 -5.37
CA ALA A 98 -2.06 9.34 -6.55
C ALA A 98 -2.76 10.02 -7.74
N ARG A 99 -4.09 10.08 -7.76
CA ARG A 99 -4.87 10.79 -8.80
C ARG A 99 -4.91 12.30 -8.59
N GLU A 100 -4.58 12.76 -7.40
CA GLU A 100 -4.59 14.19 -7.02
C GLU A 100 -3.27 14.89 -7.34
N MET A 101 -2.24 14.12 -7.69
CA MET A 101 -0.87 14.63 -7.90
C MET A 101 -0.29 14.12 -9.23
N THR A 102 0.69 14.85 -9.76
CA THR A 102 1.48 14.35 -10.91
C THR A 102 2.52 13.36 -10.40
N MET A 103 2.42 12.10 -10.83
CA MET A 103 3.31 11.02 -10.42
C MET A 103 4.46 10.85 -11.41
N ILE A 104 5.70 10.89 -10.94
CA ILE A 104 6.92 10.73 -11.74
C ILE A 104 7.74 9.56 -11.18
N GLY A 105 7.76 8.43 -11.90
CA GLY A 105 8.55 7.27 -11.54
C GLY A 105 9.89 7.26 -12.26
N VAL A 106 10.98 7.00 -11.53
CA VAL A 106 12.35 6.87 -12.07
C VAL A 106 12.84 5.46 -11.82
N THR A 107 13.09 4.72 -12.91
CA THR A 107 13.67 3.37 -12.85
C THR A 107 15.01 3.32 -13.58
N GLY A 108 15.78 2.27 -13.37
CA GLY A 108 17.08 2.07 -13.99
C GLY A 108 18.05 1.33 -13.05
N THR A 109 19.18 0.90 -13.59
CA THR A 109 20.22 0.17 -12.83
C THR A 109 21.00 1.08 -11.89
N SER A 110 21.22 2.34 -12.27
CA SER A 110 21.94 3.35 -11.47
C SER A 110 21.38 4.75 -11.71
N GLY A 111 21.73 5.71 -10.83
CA GLY A 111 21.36 7.11 -10.97
C GLY A 111 19.93 7.46 -10.56
N LYS A 112 19.10 6.51 -10.14
CA LYS A 112 17.72 6.77 -9.71
C LYS A 112 17.64 7.86 -8.65
N THR A 113 18.36 7.70 -7.56
CA THR A 113 18.38 8.65 -6.44
C THR A 113 18.81 10.05 -6.89
N THR A 114 19.90 10.16 -7.62
CA THR A 114 20.36 11.46 -8.15
C THR A 114 19.30 12.11 -9.04
N SER A 115 18.70 11.34 -9.95
CA SER A 115 17.67 11.85 -10.86
C SER A 115 16.42 12.31 -10.12
N THR A 116 15.96 11.58 -9.11
CA THR A 116 14.76 11.96 -8.34
C THR A 116 14.98 13.27 -7.57
N TYR A 117 16.16 13.44 -6.95
CA TYR A 117 16.50 14.72 -6.27
C TYR A 117 16.62 15.89 -7.24
N LEU A 118 17.22 15.68 -8.43
CA LEU A 118 17.31 16.71 -9.45
C LEU A 118 15.94 17.14 -9.97
N ILE A 119 15.07 16.17 -10.28
CA ILE A 119 13.69 16.44 -10.73
C ILE A 119 12.93 17.22 -9.65
N LYS A 120 13.01 16.77 -8.38
CA LYS A 120 12.38 17.47 -7.26
C LYS A 120 12.87 18.92 -7.20
N SER A 121 14.18 19.16 -7.20
CA SER A 121 14.76 20.51 -7.15
C SER A 121 14.31 21.40 -8.32
N ILE A 122 14.24 20.86 -9.54
CA ILE A 122 13.77 21.61 -10.71
C ILE A 122 12.31 22.02 -10.56
N LEU A 123 11.45 21.11 -10.13
CA LEU A 123 10.02 21.37 -9.96
C LEU A 123 9.78 22.43 -8.86
N GLU A 124 10.48 22.34 -7.75
CA GLU A 124 10.37 23.31 -6.66
C GLU A 124 10.87 24.69 -7.06
N GLN A 125 12.04 24.78 -7.71
CA GLN A 125 12.65 26.06 -8.08
C GLN A 125 11.97 26.74 -9.28
N LYS A 126 11.56 25.96 -10.30
CA LYS A 126 11.05 26.53 -11.56
C LYS A 126 9.53 26.62 -11.60
N ALA A 127 8.82 25.67 -10.99
CA ALA A 127 7.37 25.64 -10.98
C ALA A 127 6.76 26.10 -9.65
N GLY A 128 7.55 26.34 -8.61
CA GLY A 128 7.06 26.66 -7.27
C GLY A 128 6.20 25.53 -6.67
N ALA A 129 6.42 24.30 -7.13
CA ALA A 129 5.64 23.14 -6.72
C ALA A 129 6.09 22.66 -5.34
N LYS A 130 5.16 22.17 -4.51
CA LYS A 130 5.52 21.34 -3.36
C LYS A 130 5.61 19.89 -3.83
N VAL A 131 6.77 19.26 -3.63
CA VAL A 131 7.08 17.95 -4.21
C VAL A 131 7.29 16.92 -3.12
N GLY A 132 6.60 15.79 -3.24
CA GLY A 132 6.87 14.58 -2.48
C GLY A 132 8.03 13.80 -3.12
N LEU A 133 8.88 13.20 -2.31
CA LEU A 133 9.94 12.29 -2.74
C LEU A 133 9.78 10.93 -2.07
N VAL A 134 9.87 9.87 -2.86
CA VAL A 134 9.95 8.48 -2.36
C VAL A 134 11.24 7.86 -2.87
N GLY A 135 12.15 7.51 -1.97
CA GLY A 135 13.47 7.04 -2.41
C GLY A 135 14.24 6.22 -1.38
N THR A 136 15.37 5.70 -1.82
CA THR A 136 16.23 4.80 -1.05
C THR A 136 16.78 5.44 0.22
N ILE A 137 17.16 6.71 0.16
CA ILE A 137 17.80 7.40 1.31
C ILE A 137 16.74 7.84 2.30
N GLN A 138 15.68 8.44 1.81
CA GLN A 138 14.60 8.99 2.63
C GLN A 138 13.37 9.27 1.79
N ASN A 139 12.21 9.35 2.46
CA ASN A 139 11.01 9.94 1.90
C ASN A 139 10.92 11.41 2.33
N MET A 140 10.33 12.27 1.51
CA MET A 140 10.16 13.69 1.84
C MET A 140 8.78 14.20 1.46
N ILE A 141 8.26 15.13 2.27
CA ILE A 141 7.07 15.92 1.96
C ILE A 141 7.52 17.40 1.91
N GLY A 142 7.78 17.93 0.72
CA GLY A 142 8.51 19.17 0.59
C GLY A 142 9.90 19.05 1.25
N ASP A 143 10.19 19.88 2.26
CA ASP A 143 11.46 19.86 3.00
C ASP A 143 11.44 18.95 4.24
N GLN A 144 10.26 18.41 4.60
CA GLN A 144 10.14 17.51 5.75
C GLN A 144 10.64 16.10 5.37
N VAL A 145 11.66 15.64 6.08
CA VAL A 145 12.21 14.28 5.92
C VAL A 145 11.41 13.30 6.74
N LEU A 146 11.04 12.17 6.12
CA LEU A 146 10.41 11.02 6.76
C LEU A 146 11.38 9.84 6.71
N HIS A 147 11.48 9.13 7.84
CA HIS A 147 12.30 7.91 7.88
C HIS A 147 11.71 6.84 6.95
N THR A 148 12.58 6.12 6.24
CA THR A 148 12.20 4.98 5.38
C THR A 148 13.05 3.76 5.72
N GLU A 149 12.42 2.59 5.72
CA GLU A 149 13.10 1.32 5.91
C GLU A 149 13.37 0.62 4.56
N ARG A 150 12.71 1.06 3.48
CA ARG A 150 12.79 0.45 2.14
C ARG A 150 12.81 1.51 1.05
N THR A 151 13.50 1.21 -0.06
CA THR A 151 13.54 2.05 -1.27
C THR A 151 12.15 2.28 -1.84
N THR A 152 11.35 1.22 -1.93
CA THR A 152 9.96 1.24 -2.35
C THR A 152 9.15 0.55 -1.25
N PRO A 153 8.30 1.27 -0.52
CA PRO A 153 7.40 0.69 0.48
C PRO A 153 6.44 -0.33 -0.14
N GLU A 154 5.82 -1.17 0.70
CA GLU A 154 4.72 -2.01 0.24
C GLU A 154 3.56 -1.13 -0.23
N SER A 155 2.71 -1.65 -1.11
CA SER A 155 1.70 -0.86 -1.80
C SER A 155 0.75 -0.10 -0.87
N PHE A 156 0.36 -0.69 0.25
CA PHE A 156 -0.52 -0.04 1.24
C PHE A 156 0.15 1.15 1.94
N GLU A 157 1.42 0.99 2.37
CA GLU A 157 2.21 2.10 2.92
C GLU A 157 2.45 3.19 1.90
N LEU A 158 2.63 2.81 0.63
CA LEU A 158 2.82 3.77 -0.44
C LEU A 158 1.58 4.65 -0.64
N HIS A 159 0.38 4.06 -0.61
CA HIS A 159 -0.87 4.83 -0.66
C HIS A 159 -1.06 5.74 0.55
N ARG A 160 -0.71 5.26 1.76
CA ARG A 160 -0.71 6.09 2.97
C ARG A 160 0.22 7.29 2.85
N LEU A 161 1.44 7.06 2.33
CA LEU A 161 2.40 8.13 2.10
C LEU A 161 1.90 9.14 1.06
N PHE A 162 1.30 8.67 -0.03
CA PHE A 162 0.68 9.55 -1.03
C PHE A 162 -0.47 10.37 -0.43
N ARG A 163 -1.29 9.80 0.45
CA ARG A 163 -2.33 10.56 1.15
C ARG A 163 -1.72 11.67 2.01
N GLN A 164 -0.67 11.36 2.78
CA GLN A 164 0.05 12.38 3.56
C GLN A 164 0.65 13.48 2.68
N MET A 165 1.20 13.12 1.51
CA MET A 165 1.73 14.09 0.55
C MET A 165 0.64 15.00 -0.02
N SER A 166 -0.50 14.41 -0.43
CA SER A 166 -1.62 15.18 -0.96
C SER A 166 -2.22 16.11 0.10
N ASP A 167 -2.47 15.62 1.32
CA ASP A 167 -2.99 16.41 2.44
C ASP A 167 -2.04 17.56 2.82
N ALA A 168 -0.74 17.35 2.65
CA ALA A 168 0.26 18.39 2.85
C ALA A 168 0.35 19.39 1.69
N GLY A 169 -0.45 19.22 0.62
CA GLY A 169 -0.49 20.11 -0.54
C GLY A 169 0.62 19.86 -1.56
N CYS A 170 1.21 18.65 -1.60
CA CYS A 170 2.09 18.29 -2.71
C CYS A 170 1.29 18.20 -4.01
N THR A 171 1.83 18.79 -5.06
CA THR A 171 1.26 18.74 -6.42
C THR A 171 1.94 17.71 -7.31
N HIS A 172 3.15 17.30 -6.94
CA HIS A 172 3.96 16.33 -7.66
C HIS A 172 4.57 15.35 -6.67
N VAL A 173 4.76 14.12 -7.13
CA VAL A 173 5.54 13.09 -6.42
C VAL A 173 6.58 12.53 -7.37
N VAL A 174 7.83 12.51 -6.93
CA VAL A 174 8.94 11.87 -7.63
C VAL A 174 9.37 10.65 -6.84
N MET A 175 9.38 9.47 -7.47
CA MET A 175 9.71 8.23 -6.76
C MET A 175 10.72 7.36 -7.49
N GLU A 176 11.60 6.74 -6.72
CA GLU A 176 12.44 5.66 -7.20
C GLU A 176 11.60 4.38 -7.31
N VAL A 177 11.63 3.75 -8.48
CA VAL A 177 10.97 2.46 -8.73
C VAL A 177 12.04 1.40 -8.91
N SER A 178 12.19 0.51 -7.93
CA SER A 178 13.11 -0.61 -8.03
C SER A 178 12.53 -1.69 -8.95
N SER A 179 13.38 -2.46 -9.65
CA SER A 179 12.93 -3.57 -10.47
C SER A 179 12.17 -4.64 -9.68
N HIS A 180 12.54 -4.85 -8.41
CA HIS A 180 11.85 -5.77 -7.50
C HIS A 180 10.44 -5.32 -7.11
N ALA A 181 10.12 -4.03 -7.26
CA ALA A 181 8.79 -3.50 -6.95
C ALA A 181 7.81 -3.62 -8.13
N LEU A 182 8.29 -4.08 -9.29
CA LEU A 182 7.49 -4.21 -10.51
C LEU A 182 7.07 -5.67 -10.81
N VAL A 183 7.42 -6.61 -9.93
CA VAL A 183 7.16 -8.07 -10.10
C VAL A 183 6.10 -8.53 -9.12
#